data_d655450386a1b2b7a623ad42940ed0ac
#
_entry.id   d655450386a1b2b7a623ad42940ed0ac
#
_cell.length_a   1.000
_cell.length_b   1.000
_cell.length_c   1.000
_cell.angle_alpha   90.00
_cell.angle_beta   90.00
_cell.angle_gamma   90.00
#
_symmetry.space_group_name_H-M   'P 1'
#
loop_
_entity.id
_entity.type
_entity.pdbx_description
1 polymer ?
#
loop_
_entity_poly.entity_id
_entity_poly.type
_entity_poly.pdbx_seq_one_letter_code
_entity_poly.pdbx_strand_id
1 'polypeptide(L)'
;MSRFRLIVAEAVRSLGANISTTFAATTTVLIGMFMLGLVVGLGSWALSLGNHYKGQLLVKVFLCAPLRCDQEATTTQINDARTRLASLPGVKTVRFISKEDALQIMRKKNPEMTQGLTSNPFPAEFEVIPKRGEDVEKLAALVNTPPLAGVEKICPPPPGAKSSNTALGEQCNQITHRVLSVANYLWVIVLIAFIVLMVSSTLLVANTIRLSIFSRRREIEVMKLVGATNWFVRGPFMIEGLLCGLAGAVGAIILLLLGRTLFMPLIHLTSASDVHAWPFGLHVLVVLGAGLALGAAGSGLTIRRFLQV
;
A
#
# COMPACT_ATOMS: atom_id res chain seq x y z
N MET A 1 31.81 37.48 3.32
CA MET A 1 31.14 36.35 2.66
C MET A 1 30.90 35.26 3.68
N SER A 2 29.69 34.77 3.83
CA SER A 2 29.41 33.74 4.88
C SER A 2 30.19 32.47 4.54
N ARG A 3 30.77 31.81 5.54
CA ARG A 3 31.51 30.52 5.41
C ARG A 3 30.71 29.48 4.63
N PHE A 4 29.41 29.54 4.74
CA PHE A 4 28.48 28.66 4.02
C PHE A 4 28.53 28.89 2.49
N ARG A 5 28.56 30.13 2.01
CA ARG A 5 28.66 30.44 0.56
C ARG A 5 29.96 29.88 -0.04
N LEU A 6 31.06 29.93 0.69
CA LEU A 6 32.34 29.41 0.26
C LEU A 6 32.29 27.88 0.11
N ILE A 7 31.72 27.16 1.09
CA ILE A 7 31.58 25.69 1.08
C ILE A 7 30.68 25.22 -0.05
N VAL A 8 29.56 25.95 -0.29
CA VAL A 8 28.66 25.62 -1.42
C VAL A 8 29.32 25.88 -2.77
N ALA A 9 30.01 27.01 -2.93
CA ALA A 9 30.73 27.32 -4.17
C ALA A 9 31.83 26.27 -4.45
N GLU A 10 32.57 25.86 -3.42
CA GLU A 10 33.60 24.81 -3.52
C GLU A 10 32.99 23.46 -3.91
N ALA A 11 31.83 23.07 -3.30
CA ALA A 11 31.12 21.85 -3.65
C ALA A 11 30.64 21.85 -5.11
N VAL A 12 30.06 22.95 -5.59
CA VAL A 12 29.65 23.09 -7.01
C VAL A 12 30.82 23.03 -7.97
N ARG A 13 31.91 23.67 -7.61
CA ARG A 13 33.16 23.65 -8.42
C ARG A 13 33.78 22.25 -8.46
N SER A 14 33.72 21.52 -7.33
CA SER A 14 34.13 20.15 -7.19
C SER A 14 33.32 19.20 -8.07
N LEU A 15 31.99 19.37 -8.12
CA LEU A 15 31.11 18.61 -9.00
C LEU A 15 31.46 18.82 -10.47
N GLY A 16 31.78 20.06 -10.87
CA GLY A 16 32.21 20.40 -12.21
C GLY A 16 33.60 19.88 -12.61
N ALA A 17 34.53 19.74 -11.66
CA ALA A 17 35.86 19.23 -11.92
C ALA A 17 35.90 17.69 -12.16
N ASN A 18 34.92 16.95 -11.63
CA ASN A 18 34.86 15.49 -11.77
C ASN A 18 33.47 15.05 -12.32
N ILE A 19 33.11 15.56 -13.51
CA ILE A 19 31.81 15.31 -14.13
C ILE A 19 31.49 13.81 -14.23
N SER A 20 32.47 12.98 -14.59
CA SER A 20 32.26 11.52 -14.75
C SER A 20 31.81 10.83 -13.47
N THR A 21 32.48 11.08 -12.34
CA THR A 21 32.13 10.48 -11.05
C THR A 21 30.84 11.02 -10.49
N THR A 22 30.61 12.33 -10.66
CA THR A 22 29.36 13.00 -10.24
C THR A 22 28.17 12.50 -11.03
N PHE A 23 28.31 12.35 -12.35
CA PHE A 23 27.27 11.80 -13.21
C PHE A 23 26.93 10.35 -12.82
N ALA A 24 27.95 9.51 -12.63
CA ALA A 24 27.73 8.13 -12.17
C ALA A 24 26.99 8.07 -10.83
N ALA A 25 27.40 8.91 -9.85
CA ALA A 25 26.76 9.00 -8.55
C ALA A 25 25.28 9.44 -8.67
N THR A 26 25.04 10.53 -9.40
CA THR A 26 23.69 11.07 -9.58
C THR A 26 22.77 10.08 -10.31
N THR A 27 23.28 9.41 -11.35
CA THR A 27 22.52 8.40 -12.10
C THR A 27 22.17 7.19 -11.21
N THR A 28 23.11 6.75 -10.37
CA THR A 28 22.87 5.67 -9.42
C THR A 28 21.78 6.02 -8.42
N VAL A 29 21.84 7.24 -7.84
CA VAL A 29 20.81 7.74 -6.93
C VAL A 29 19.47 7.88 -7.65
N LEU A 30 19.48 8.41 -8.88
CA LEU A 30 18.27 8.55 -9.70
C LEU A 30 17.57 7.19 -9.91
N ILE A 31 18.32 6.17 -10.30
CA ILE A 31 17.76 4.81 -10.48
C ILE A 31 17.17 4.28 -9.17
N GLY A 32 17.92 4.41 -8.07
CA GLY A 32 17.46 3.97 -6.75
C GLY A 32 16.19 4.71 -6.30
N MET A 33 16.16 6.04 -6.48
CA MET A 33 15.01 6.86 -6.12
C MET A 33 13.81 6.64 -7.05
N PHE A 34 14.04 6.37 -8.34
CA PHE A 34 12.99 6.02 -9.28
C PHE A 34 12.35 4.66 -8.91
N MET A 35 13.17 3.65 -8.62
CA MET A 35 12.67 2.34 -8.17
C MET A 35 11.90 2.46 -6.85
N LEU A 36 12.40 3.24 -5.91
CA LEU A 36 11.73 3.51 -4.64
C LEU A 36 10.38 4.22 -4.88
N GLY A 37 10.34 5.21 -5.75
CA GLY A 37 9.12 5.91 -6.12
C GLY A 37 8.10 4.98 -6.80
N LEU A 38 8.55 4.06 -7.66
CA LEU A 38 7.68 3.02 -8.24
C LEU A 38 7.10 2.11 -7.15
N VAL A 39 7.93 1.63 -6.22
CA VAL A 39 7.45 0.77 -5.12
C VAL A 39 6.44 1.50 -4.24
N VAL A 40 6.68 2.76 -3.90
CA VAL A 40 5.73 3.57 -3.13
C VAL A 40 4.45 3.81 -3.93
N GLY A 41 4.56 4.15 -5.22
CA GLY A 41 3.42 4.39 -6.11
C GLY A 41 2.55 3.15 -6.31
N LEU A 42 3.14 2.07 -6.76
CA LEU A 42 2.44 0.81 -6.97
C LEU A 42 1.94 0.21 -5.66
N GLY A 43 2.73 0.35 -4.59
CA GLY A 43 2.34 -0.09 -3.25
C GLY A 43 1.11 0.67 -2.74
N SER A 44 1.07 1.99 -2.87
CA SER A 44 -0.09 2.79 -2.46
C SER A 44 -1.34 2.44 -3.27
N TRP A 45 -1.18 2.18 -4.57
CA TRP A 45 -2.28 1.73 -5.42
C TRP A 45 -2.77 0.34 -5.03
N ALA A 46 -1.86 -0.61 -4.80
CA ALA A 46 -2.20 -1.97 -4.37
C ALA A 46 -2.91 -1.98 -3.01
N LEU A 47 -2.46 -1.13 -2.05
CA LEU A 47 -3.12 -0.96 -0.75
C LEU A 47 -4.51 -0.34 -0.90
N SER A 48 -4.67 0.66 -1.78
CA SER A 48 -5.97 1.27 -2.07
C SER A 48 -6.92 0.26 -2.73
N LEU A 49 -6.42 -0.56 -3.65
CA LEU A 49 -7.17 -1.66 -4.26
C LEU A 49 -7.61 -2.68 -3.19
N GLY A 50 -6.71 -3.07 -2.31
CA GLY A 50 -7.02 -3.95 -1.18
C GLY A 50 -8.10 -3.36 -0.26
N ASN A 51 -8.03 -2.07 0.05
CA ASN A 51 -9.03 -1.39 0.87
C ASN A 51 -10.37 -1.23 0.14
N HIS A 52 -10.36 -1.02 -1.19
CA HIS A 52 -11.57 -1.02 -1.99
C HIS A 52 -12.30 -2.36 -1.92
N TYR A 53 -11.59 -3.47 -2.10
CA TYR A 53 -12.16 -4.81 -1.95
C TYR A 53 -12.59 -5.12 -0.51
N LYS A 54 -11.82 -4.70 0.49
CA LYS A 54 -12.25 -4.80 1.90
C LYS A 54 -13.54 -4.03 2.17
N GLY A 55 -13.71 -2.86 1.54
CA GLY A 55 -14.93 -2.06 1.65
C GLY A 55 -16.17 -2.72 1.03
N GLN A 56 -15.98 -3.69 0.14
CA GLN A 56 -17.06 -4.49 -0.45
C GLN A 56 -17.41 -5.75 0.39
N LEU A 57 -16.59 -6.05 1.40
CA LEU A 57 -16.88 -7.15 2.31
C LEU A 57 -18.12 -6.81 3.16
N LEU A 58 -19.06 -7.73 3.19
CA LEU A 58 -20.30 -7.60 3.94
C LEU A 58 -20.64 -8.95 4.58
N VAL A 59 -21.41 -8.90 5.66
CA VAL A 59 -21.97 -10.11 6.28
C VAL A 59 -23.33 -10.35 5.67
N LYS A 60 -23.49 -11.49 5.00
CA LYS A 60 -24.80 -11.98 4.52
C LYS A 60 -25.42 -12.87 5.56
N VAL A 61 -26.65 -12.57 5.91
CA VAL A 61 -27.46 -13.34 6.84
C VAL A 61 -28.62 -13.92 6.05
N PHE A 62 -28.53 -15.20 5.72
CA PHE A 62 -29.56 -15.91 4.95
C PHE A 62 -30.68 -16.32 5.86
N LEU A 63 -31.90 -16.00 5.49
CA LEU A 63 -33.11 -16.38 6.22
C LEU A 63 -33.55 -17.79 5.82
N CYS A 64 -34.24 -18.45 6.72
CA CYS A 64 -34.79 -19.80 6.49
C CYS A 64 -35.77 -19.77 5.30
N ALA A 65 -35.54 -20.69 4.35
CA ALA A 65 -36.40 -20.94 3.20
C ALA A 65 -37.02 -22.38 3.30
N PRO A 66 -38.19 -22.60 2.69
CA PRO A 66 -38.91 -23.87 2.80
C PRO A 66 -38.15 -25.11 2.37
N LEU A 67 -37.16 -24.96 1.49
CA LEU A 67 -36.32 -26.04 0.97
C LEU A 67 -35.18 -26.47 1.92
N ARG A 68 -34.90 -25.69 2.99
CA ARG A 68 -33.72 -25.88 3.84
C ARG A 68 -33.99 -25.84 5.32
N CYS A 69 -35.10 -25.29 5.74
CA CYS A 69 -35.57 -25.26 7.11
C CYS A 69 -36.97 -25.86 7.16
N ASP A 70 -37.40 -26.34 8.34
CA ASP A 70 -38.73 -26.89 8.54
C ASP A 70 -39.84 -25.83 8.34
N GLN A 71 -39.54 -24.57 8.59
CA GLN A 71 -40.44 -23.45 8.40
C GLN A 71 -39.72 -22.26 7.83
N GLU A 72 -40.47 -21.49 7.01
CA GLU A 72 -39.98 -20.20 6.48
C GLU A 72 -39.94 -19.16 7.60
N ALA A 73 -38.93 -18.23 7.52
CA ALA A 73 -38.82 -17.14 8.47
C ALA A 73 -40.09 -16.28 8.50
N THR A 74 -40.70 -16.12 9.67
CA THR A 74 -41.90 -15.29 9.85
C THR A 74 -41.58 -13.80 9.78
N THR A 75 -42.56 -12.98 9.43
CA THR A 75 -42.40 -11.51 9.38
C THR A 75 -41.90 -10.92 10.70
N THR A 76 -42.33 -11.51 11.83
CA THR A 76 -41.87 -11.10 13.17
C THR A 76 -40.37 -11.39 13.33
N GLN A 77 -39.91 -12.58 12.98
CA GLN A 77 -38.49 -12.96 13.05
C GLN A 77 -37.64 -12.10 12.14
N ILE A 78 -38.12 -11.74 10.95
CA ILE A 78 -37.44 -10.84 10.01
C ILE A 78 -37.28 -9.44 10.63
N ASN A 79 -38.32 -8.88 11.25
CA ASN A 79 -38.28 -7.58 11.89
C ASN A 79 -37.36 -7.55 13.13
N ASP A 80 -37.40 -8.61 13.94
CA ASP A 80 -36.53 -8.76 15.10
C ASP A 80 -35.06 -8.87 14.67
N ALA A 81 -34.79 -9.68 13.64
CA ALA A 81 -33.47 -9.78 13.06
C ALA A 81 -32.96 -8.44 12.54
N ARG A 82 -33.82 -7.69 11.81
CA ARG A 82 -33.49 -6.35 11.28
C ARG A 82 -33.11 -5.38 12.40
N THR A 83 -33.94 -5.32 13.44
CA THR A 83 -33.73 -4.41 14.58
C THR A 83 -32.43 -4.73 15.31
N ARG A 84 -32.20 -6.00 15.56
CA ARG A 84 -31.00 -6.47 16.24
C ARG A 84 -29.74 -6.26 15.39
N LEU A 85 -29.75 -6.59 14.11
CA LEU A 85 -28.61 -6.35 13.21
C LEU A 85 -28.27 -4.87 13.11
N ALA A 86 -29.26 -3.98 13.11
CA ALA A 86 -29.05 -2.54 13.07
C ALA A 86 -28.46 -1.98 14.39
N SER A 87 -28.71 -2.64 15.54
CA SER A 87 -28.19 -2.22 16.85
C SER A 87 -26.79 -2.71 17.14
N LEU A 88 -26.21 -3.60 16.32
CA LEU A 88 -24.87 -4.16 16.57
C LEU A 88 -23.76 -3.11 16.42
N PRO A 89 -22.79 -3.09 17.33
CA PRO A 89 -21.64 -2.21 17.22
C PRO A 89 -20.81 -2.56 15.98
N GLY A 90 -20.38 -1.54 15.21
CA GLY A 90 -19.59 -1.74 13.99
C GLY A 90 -20.39 -1.88 12.71
N VAL A 91 -21.71 -1.91 12.76
CA VAL A 91 -22.61 -1.89 11.59
C VAL A 91 -22.72 -0.47 11.05
N LYS A 92 -22.57 -0.33 9.72
CA LYS A 92 -22.80 0.91 8.98
C LYS A 92 -24.23 0.96 8.43
N THR A 93 -24.65 -0.11 7.78
CA THR A 93 -25.96 -0.20 7.12
C THR A 93 -26.43 -1.66 7.08
N VAL A 94 -27.74 -1.87 7.24
CA VAL A 94 -28.40 -3.16 7.04
C VAL A 94 -29.37 -3.01 5.88
N ARG A 95 -29.20 -3.83 4.84
CA ARG A 95 -30.07 -3.90 3.68
C ARG A 95 -30.80 -5.23 3.69
N PHE A 96 -32.09 -5.21 3.54
CA PHE A 96 -32.91 -6.40 3.32
C PHE A 96 -33.06 -6.62 1.80
N ILE A 97 -32.84 -7.84 1.37
CA ILE A 97 -33.02 -8.32 -0.01
C ILE A 97 -34.13 -9.38 0.03
N SER A 98 -35.20 -9.12 -0.70
CA SER A 98 -36.30 -10.07 -0.85
C SER A 98 -35.87 -11.27 -1.72
N LYS A 99 -36.64 -12.35 -1.71
CA LYS A 99 -36.40 -13.51 -2.57
C LYS A 99 -36.42 -13.13 -4.05
N GLU A 100 -37.34 -12.24 -4.41
CA GLU A 100 -37.52 -11.75 -5.76
C GLU A 100 -36.31 -10.91 -6.21
N ASP A 101 -35.83 -10.01 -5.34
CA ASP A 101 -34.65 -9.20 -5.60
C ASP A 101 -33.39 -10.05 -5.70
N ALA A 102 -33.25 -11.06 -4.83
CA ALA A 102 -32.13 -12.00 -4.86
C ALA A 102 -32.07 -12.76 -6.20
N LEU A 103 -33.22 -13.22 -6.71
CA LEU A 103 -33.31 -13.83 -8.04
C LEU A 103 -32.94 -12.87 -9.16
N GLN A 104 -33.40 -11.61 -9.12
CA GLN A 104 -33.05 -10.60 -10.12
C GLN A 104 -31.55 -10.28 -10.12
N ILE A 105 -30.96 -10.14 -8.93
CA ILE A 105 -29.51 -9.91 -8.78
C ILE A 105 -28.74 -11.10 -9.37
N MET A 106 -29.18 -12.33 -9.10
CA MET A 106 -28.51 -13.53 -9.61
C MET A 106 -28.65 -13.64 -11.13
N ARG A 107 -29.82 -13.31 -11.71
CA ARG A 107 -30.02 -13.28 -13.17
C ARG A 107 -29.07 -12.32 -13.87
N LYS A 108 -28.78 -11.17 -13.23
CA LYS A 108 -27.82 -10.18 -13.79
C LYS A 108 -26.36 -10.65 -13.67
N LYS A 109 -26.02 -11.31 -12.57
CA LYS A 109 -24.63 -11.74 -12.32
C LYS A 109 -24.25 -13.05 -13.04
N ASN A 110 -25.16 -14.00 -13.03
CA ASN A 110 -24.95 -15.35 -13.59
C ASN A 110 -26.21 -15.80 -14.34
N PRO A 111 -26.46 -15.30 -15.56
CA PRO A 111 -27.65 -15.65 -16.31
C PRO A 111 -27.78 -17.13 -16.59
N GLU A 112 -26.66 -17.82 -16.81
CA GLU A 112 -26.63 -19.28 -17.09
C GLU A 112 -27.17 -20.10 -15.91
N MET A 113 -26.86 -19.71 -14.66
CA MET A 113 -27.33 -20.43 -13.47
C MET A 113 -28.84 -20.24 -13.19
N THR A 114 -29.47 -19.29 -13.82
CA THR A 114 -30.87 -18.94 -13.60
C THR A 114 -31.77 -19.31 -14.76
N GLN A 115 -31.20 -19.79 -15.88
CA GLN A 115 -31.96 -20.32 -17.01
C GLN A 115 -32.60 -21.67 -16.63
N GLY A 116 -33.90 -21.79 -16.87
CA GLY A 116 -34.64 -23.03 -16.63
C GLY A 116 -35.14 -23.24 -15.17
N LEU A 117 -34.96 -22.26 -14.28
CA LEU A 117 -35.51 -22.38 -12.93
C LEU A 117 -37.05 -22.26 -12.97
N THR A 118 -37.74 -23.30 -12.54
CA THR A 118 -39.21 -23.34 -12.43
C THR A 118 -39.72 -22.66 -11.16
N SER A 119 -38.89 -22.56 -10.11
CA SER A 119 -39.20 -21.87 -8.86
C SER A 119 -37.98 -21.10 -8.38
N ASN A 120 -38.20 -20.10 -7.52
CA ASN A 120 -37.10 -19.31 -6.94
C ASN A 120 -36.45 -20.08 -5.77
N PRO A 121 -35.20 -20.58 -5.92
CA PRO A 121 -34.51 -21.30 -4.88
C PRO A 121 -33.73 -20.39 -3.90
N PHE A 122 -33.70 -19.08 -4.17
CA PHE A 122 -32.91 -18.14 -3.36
C PHE A 122 -33.69 -17.69 -2.12
N PRO A 123 -33.09 -17.80 -0.92
CA PRO A 123 -33.68 -17.26 0.29
C PRO A 123 -33.64 -15.72 0.30
N ALA A 124 -34.49 -15.11 1.11
CA ALA A 124 -34.30 -13.71 1.46
C ALA A 124 -33.06 -13.58 2.34
N GLU A 125 -32.37 -12.45 2.25
CA GLU A 125 -31.13 -12.22 2.99
C GLU A 125 -31.04 -10.80 3.54
N PHE A 126 -30.27 -10.64 4.63
CA PHE A 126 -29.78 -9.34 5.06
C PHE A 126 -28.34 -9.17 4.64
N GLU A 127 -28.02 -8.04 4.01
CA GLU A 127 -26.65 -7.59 3.79
C GLU A 127 -26.28 -6.59 4.88
N VAL A 128 -25.37 -7.00 5.76
CA VAL A 128 -24.87 -6.17 6.85
C VAL A 128 -23.52 -5.61 6.46
N ILE A 129 -23.46 -4.31 6.22
CA ILE A 129 -22.26 -3.61 5.79
C ILE A 129 -21.53 -3.11 7.04
N PRO A 130 -20.27 -3.54 7.30
CA PRO A 130 -19.49 -3.06 8.43
C PRO A 130 -18.98 -1.64 8.20
N LYS A 131 -18.63 -0.94 9.27
CA LYS A 131 -17.91 0.35 9.19
C LYS A 131 -16.50 0.18 8.65
N ARG A 132 -15.84 -0.94 8.97
CA ARG A 132 -14.52 -1.33 8.50
C ARG A 132 -14.56 -2.75 7.97
N GLY A 133 -14.03 -2.98 6.77
CA GLY A 133 -14.00 -4.33 6.18
C GLY A 133 -13.22 -5.36 7.02
N GLU A 134 -12.29 -4.90 7.85
CA GLU A 134 -11.50 -5.75 8.76
C GLU A 134 -12.33 -6.34 9.90
N ASP A 135 -13.46 -5.73 10.23
CA ASP A 135 -14.33 -6.17 11.32
C ASP A 135 -15.41 -7.19 10.87
N VAL A 136 -15.41 -7.61 9.60
CA VAL A 136 -16.40 -8.54 9.04
C VAL A 136 -16.49 -9.84 9.85
N GLU A 137 -15.35 -10.43 10.20
CA GLU A 137 -15.32 -11.69 10.97
C GLU A 137 -15.83 -11.50 12.41
N LYS A 138 -15.44 -10.40 13.05
CA LYS A 138 -15.95 -10.05 14.39
C LYS A 138 -17.45 -9.78 14.36
N LEU A 139 -17.91 -9.09 13.31
CA LEU A 139 -19.32 -8.81 13.12
C LEU A 139 -20.11 -10.10 12.87
N ALA A 140 -19.60 -11.03 12.06
CA ALA A 140 -20.22 -12.33 11.86
C ALA A 140 -20.35 -13.12 13.17
N ALA A 141 -19.36 -13.06 14.06
CA ALA A 141 -19.42 -13.64 15.39
C ALA A 141 -20.51 -12.99 16.26
N LEU A 142 -20.61 -11.66 16.27
CA LEU A 142 -21.63 -10.92 17.03
C LEU A 142 -23.06 -11.20 16.52
N VAL A 143 -23.24 -11.34 15.21
CA VAL A 143 -24.52 -11.72 14.60
C VAL A 143 -24.98 -13.11 15.09
N ASN A 144 -24.04 -14.02 15.31
CA ASN A 144 -24.34 -15.39 15.75
C ASN A 144 -24.51 -15.54 17.28
N THR A 145 -24.26 -14.50 18.06
CA THR A 145 -24.26 -14.58 19.55
C THR A 145 -25.23 -13.59 20.18
N PRO A 146 -26.37 -14.06 20.71
CA PRO A 146 -27.00 -15.37 20.59
C PRO A 146 -27.56 -15.61 19.17
N PRO A 147 -27.77 -16.86 18.74
CA PRO A 147 -28.26 -17.17 17.41
C PRO A 147 -29.64 -16.51 17.16
N LEU A 148 -29.83 -15.99 15.95
CA LEU A 148 -31.07 -15.35 15.53
C LEU A 148 -32.08 -16.40 15.06
N ALA A 149 -33.29 -16.32 15.58
CA ALA A 149 -34.39 -17.20 15.13
C ALA A 149 -34.73 -16.86 13.65
N GLY A 150 -34.99 -17.90 12.84
CA GLY A 150 -35.32 -17.73 11.42
C GLY A 150 -34.10 -17.48 10.53
N VAL A 151 -32.87 -17.54 11.03
CA VAL A 151 -31.64 -17.45 10.26
C VAL A 151 -31.10 -18.86 9.99
N GLU A 152 -30.90 -19.17 8.70
CA GLU A 152 -30.32 -20.43 8.25
C GLU A 152 -28.79 -20.40 8.34
N LYS A 153 -28.20 -19.31 7.85
CA LYS A 153 -26.75 -19.23 7.67
C LYS A 153 -26.24 -17.80 7.67
N ILE A 154 -25.01 -17.65 8.14
CA ILE A 154 -24.26 -16.39 8.12
C ILE A 154 -23.03 -16.57 7.24
N CYS A 155 -22.71 -15.58 6.42
CA CYS A 155 -21.60 -15.57 5.49
C CYS A 155 -20.81 -14.24 5.61
N PRO A 156 -19.51 -14.22 5.98
CA PRO A 156 -18.70 -15.37 6.33
C PRO A 156 -19.14 -16.06 7.63
N PRO A 157 -18.86 -17.36 7.79
CA PRO A 157 -19.17 -18.05 9.03
C PRO A 157 -18.39 -17.45 10.20
N PRO A 158 -18.96 -17.41 11.41
CA PRO A 158 -18.26 -16.91 12.58
C PRO A 158 -17.02 -17.78 12.87
N PRO A 159 -15.95 -17.22 13.48
CA PRO A 159 -14.75 -17.94 13.83
C PRO A 159 -15.08 -19.18 14.68
N GLY A 160 -14.58 -20.35 14.29
CA GLY A 160 -14.83 -21.63 14.96
C GLY A 160 -16.11 -22.36 14.55
N ALA A 161 -16.97 -21.78 13.75
CA ALA A 161 -18.10 -22.50 13.18
C ALA A 161 -17.59 -23.50 12.14
N LYS A 162 -18.04 -24.77 12.27
CA LYS A 162 -17.78 -25.77 11.23
C LYS A 162 -18.42 -25.29 9.94
N SER A 163 -17.59 -25.07 8.91
CA SER A 163 -18.07 -24.75 7.56
C SER A 163 -19.10 -25.84 7.18
N SER A 164 -20.36 -25.43 7.01
CA SER A 164 -21.34 -26.39 6.49
C SER A 164 -20.86 -26.78 5.08
N ASN A 165 -20.80 -28.08 4.80
CA ASN A 165 -20.32 -28.72 3.56
C ASN A 165 -21.18 -28.37 2.32
N THR A 166 -21.86 -27.24 2.33
CA THR A 166 -22.58 -26.69 1.18
C THR A 166 -21.65 -25.81 0.36
N ALA A 167 -21.62 -26.01 -0.95
CA ALA A 167 -20.76 -25.28 -1.90
C ALA A 167 -20.80 -23.75 -1.73
N LEU A 168 -21.94 -23.17 -1.36
CA LEU A 168 -22.12 -21.76 -1.04
C LEU A 168 -21.34 -21.29 0.21
N GLY A 169 -21.20 -22.19 1.22
CA GLY A 169 -20.49 -21.87 2.45
C GLY A 169 -18.99 -21.81 2.28
N GLU A 170 -18.49 -22.70 1.48
CA GLU A 170 -17.07 -22.79 1.17
C GLU A 170 -16.59 -21.62 0.32
N GLN A 171 -17.36 -21.23 -0.69
CA GLN A 171 -17.08 -20.02 -1.51
C GLN A 171 -17.07 -18.74 -0.67
N CYS A 172 -17.99 -18.60 0.26
CA CYS A 172 -18.10 -17.40 1.09
C CYS A 172 -16.89 -17.19 2.00
N ASN A 173 -16.43 -18.27 2.64
CA ASN A 173 -15.27 -18.24 3.53
C ASN A 173 -13.97 -18.00 2.74
N GLN A 174 -13.81 -18.68 1.61
CA GLN A 174 -12.59 -18.58 0.79
C GLN A 174 -12.36 -17.16 0.24
N ILE A 175 -13.41 -16.46 -0.20
CA ILE A 175 -13.28 -15.11 -0.77
C ILE A 175 -12.85 -14.13 0.33
N THR A 176 -13.50 -14.15 1.49
CA THR A 176 -13.21 -13.21 2.59
C THR A 176 -11.78 -13.39 3.11
N HIS A 177 -11.39 -14.62 3.43
CA HIS A 177 -10.03 -14.90 3.91
C HIS A 177 -8.95 -14.60 2.88
N ARG A 178 -9.17 -14.90 1.60
CA ARG A 178 -8.22 -14.58 0.53
C ARG A 178 -8.01 -13.09 0.37
N VAL A 179 -9.08 -12.28 0.37
CA VAL A 179 -8.98 -10.83 0.23
C VAL A 179 -8.23 -10.21 1.40
N LEU A 180 -8.55 -10.59 2.64
CA LEU A 180 -7.88 -10.08 3.83
C LEU A 180 -6.39 -10.49 3.87
N SER A 181 -6.09 -11.74 3.57
CA SER A 181 -4.71 -12.26 3.55
C SER A 181 -3.87 -11.58 2.48
N VAL A 182 -4.35 -11.50 1.24
CA VAL A 182 -3.62 -10.87 0.12
C VAL A 182 -3.32 -9.40 0.44
N ALA A 183 -4.28 -8.65 0.97
CA ALA A 183 -4.06 -7.25 1.33
C ALA A 183 -2.97 -7.08 2.40
N ASN A 184 -2.90 -7.99 3.39
CA ASN A 184 -1.87 -7.95 4.42
C ASN A 184 -0.49 -8.35 3.88
N TYR A 185 -0.41 -9.40 3.05
CA TYR A 185 0.85 -9.80 2.41
C TYR A 185 1.41 -8.72 1.48
N LEU A 186 0.56 -8.04 0.72
CA LEU A 186 0.97 -6.94 -0.15
C LEU A 186 1.65 -5.82 0.66
N TRP A 187 1.09 -5.45 1.81
CA TRP A 187 1.70 -4.43 2.66
C TRP A 187 3.09 -4.83 3.16
N VAL A 188 3.26 -6.07 3.61
CA VAL A 188 4.54 -6.60 4.08
C VAL A 188 5.57 -6.64 2.94
N ILE A 189 5.19 -7.09 1.75
CA ILE A 189 6.08 -7.13 0.57
C ILE A 189 6.55 -5.72 0.20
N VAL A 190 5.64 -4.75 0.15
CA VAL A 190 5.97 -3.35 -0.15
C VAL A 190 6.92 -2.77 0.90
N LEU A 191 6.69 -3.05 2.19
CA LEU A 191 7.57 -2.59 3.26
C LEU A 191 8.98 -3.19 3.15
N ILE A 192 9.09 -4.50 2.91
CA ILE A 192 10.39 -5.18 2.73
C ILE A 192 11.12 -4.60 1.51
N ALA A 193 10.44 -4.47 0.37
CA ALA A 193 11.01 -3.89 -0.84
C ALA A 193 11.52 -2.47 -0.60
N PHE A 194 10.75 -1.64 0.12
CA PHE A 194 11.16 -0.29 0.49
C PHE A 194 12.45 -0.30 1.33
N ILE A 195 12.53 -1.13 2.37
CA ILE A 195 13.72 -1.23 3.23
C ILE A 195 14.94 -1.70 2.43
N VAL A 196 14.80 -2.73 1.60
CA VAL A 196 15.88 -3.26 0.77
C VAL A 196 16.42 -2.20 -0.20
N LEU A 197 15.51 -1.45 -0.86
CA LEU A 197 15.91 -0.38 -1.77
C LEU A 197 16.60 0.77 -1.04
N MET A 198 16.13 1.15 0.15
CA MET A 198 16.76 2.19 0.98
C MET A 198 18.19 1.80 1.37
N VAL A 199 18.37 0.55 1.83
CA VAL A 199 19.72 0.04 2.21
C VAL A 199 20.61 -0.03 0.98
N SER A 200 20.16 -0.58 -0.13
CA SER A 200 20.93 -0.67 -1.38
C SER A 200 21.34 0.69 -1.89
N SER A 201 20.43 1.65 -1.95
CA SER A 201 20.72 3.04 -2.34
C SER A 201 21.77 3.70 -1.43
N THR A 202 21.65 3.50 -0.11
CA THR A 202 22.61 4.05 0.86
C THR A 202 24.00 3.48 0.63
N LEU A 203 24.12 2.17 0.40
CA LEU A 203 25.40 1.51 0.11
C LEU A 203 26.03 1.99 -1.19
N LEU A 204 25.23 2.19 -2.24
CA LEU A 204 25.69 2.72 -3.52
C LEU A 204 26.22 4.14 -3.38
N VAL A 205 25.48 5.02 -2.70
CA VAL A 205 25.94 6.41 -2.42
C VAL A 205 27.21 6.38 -1.58
N ALA A 206 27.29 5.56 -0.53
CA ALA A 206 28.46 5.43 0.30
C ALA A 206 29.70 4.98 -0.49
N ASN A 207 29.52 4.01 -1.39
CA ASN A 207 30.62 3.55 -2.25
C ASN A 207 31.10 4.63 -3.22
N THR A 208 30.19 5.40 -3.80
CA THR A 208 30.55 6.51 -4.70
C THR A 208 31.33 7.61 -3.98
N ILE A 209 30.86 8.01 -2.78
CA ILE A 209 31.57 8.99 -1.95
C ILE A 209 32.96 8.47 -1.54
N ARG A 210 33.08 7.18 -1.22
CA ARG A 210 34.38 6.54 -0.95
C ARG A 210 35.34 6.71 -2.11
N LEU A 211 34.89 6.46 -3.34
CA LEU A 211 35.69 6.65 -4.54
C LEU A 211 36.10 8.13 -4.73
N SER A 212 35.19 9.07 -4.48
CA SER A 212 35.47 10.52 -4.54
C SER A 212 36.51 10.93 -3.50
N ILE A 213 36.43 10.44 -2.26
CA ILE A 213 37.45 10.69 -1.23
C ILE A 213 38.80 10.11 -1.63
N PHE A 214 38.82 8.90 -2.19
CA PHE A 214 40.07 8.24 -2.59
C PHE A 214 40.77 8.97 -3.73
N SER A 215 40.05 9.50 -4.71
CA SER A 215 40.62 10.27 -5.81
C SER A 215 41.28 11.58 -5.37
N ARG A 216 40.82 12.16 -4.24
CA ARG A 216 41.34 13.43 -3.67
C ARG A 216 42.18 13.24 -2.40
N ARG A 217 42.67 12.04 -2.15
CA ARG A 217 43.38 11.69 -0.90
C ARG A 217 44.57 12.63 -0.63
N ARG A 218 45.36 12.96 -1.65
CA ARG A 218 46.53 13.84 -1.50
C ARG A 218 46.16 15.28 -1.11
N GLU A 219 45.04 15.83 -1.66
CA GLU A 219 44.56 17.15 -1.30
C GLU A 219 44.08 17.18 0.17
N ILE A 220 43.42 16.13 0.61
CA ILE A 220 42.97 15.96 2.01
C ILE A 220 44.15 15.88 2.98
N GLU A 221 45.20 15.16 2.62
CA GLU A 221 46.44 15.04 3.42
C GLU A 221 47.11 16.40 3.59
N VAL A 222 47.26 17.17 2.51
CA VAL A 222 47.81 18.52 2.57
C VAL A 222 46.97 19.46 3.44
N MET A 223 45.64 19.43 3.30
CA MET A 223 44.75 20.23 4.14
C MET A 223 44.90 19.89 5.64
N LYS A 224 45.02 18.62 5.98
CA LYS A 224 45.23 18.21 7.37
C LYS A 224 46.62 18.66 7.90
N LEU A 225 47.65 18.60 7.09
CA LEU A 225 48.97 19.07 7.48
C LEU A 225 49.03 20.59 7.78
N VAL A 226 48.22 21.38 7.11
CA VAL A 226 48.08 22.82 7.35
C VAL A 226 47.16 23.14 8.54
N GLY A 227 46.59 22.10 9.21
CA GLY A 227 45.75 22.27 10.40
C GLY A 227 44.26 22.46 10.14
N ALA A 228 43.74 22.07 8.97
CA ALA A 228 42.31 22.15 8.68
C ALA A 228 41.49 21.29 9.65
N THR A 229 40.40 21.85 10.18
CA THR A 229 39.49 21.12 11.07
C THR A 229 38.77 19.98 10.32
N ASN A 230 38.44 18.90 11.05
CA ASN A 230 37.70 17.78 10.46
C ASN A 230 36.38 18.19 9.79
N TRP A 231 35.71 19.21 10.31
CA TRP A 231 34.46 19.73 9.72
C TRP A 231 34.72 20.44 8.36
N PHE A 232 35.83 21.16 8.25
CA PHE A 232 36.20 21.83 7.01
C PHE A 232 36.52 20.83 5.90
N VAL A 233 37.15 19.71 6.24
CA VAL A 233 37.45 18.62 5.28
C VAL A 233 36.18 17.83 4.91
N ARG A 234 35.27 17.64 5.87
CA ARG A 234 34.05 16.83 5.69
C ARG A 234 32.93 17.58 4.99
N GLY A 235 32.82 18.89 5.19
CA GLY A 235 31.76 19.74 4.69
C GLY A 235 31.46 19.61 3.20
N PRO A 236 32.45 19.77 2.32
CA PRO A 236 32.27 19.63 0.88
C PRO A 236 31.64 18.30 0.45
N PHE A 237 32.11 17.17 1.00
CA PHE A 237 31.58 15.84 0.68
C PHE A 237 30.15 15.62 1.19
N MET A 238 29.79 16.23 2.34
CA MET A 238 28.39 16.19 2.80
C MET A 238 27.46 16.95 1.88
N ILE A 239 27.89 18.11 1.39
CA ILE A 239 27.10 18.91 0.43
C ILE A 239 27.05 18.20 -0.92
N GLU A 240 28.15 17.61 -1.39
CA GLU A 240 28.17 16.80 -2.61
C GLU A 240 27.16 15.66 -2.55
N GLY A 241 27.13 14.88 -1.44
CA GLY A 241 26.15 13.83 -1.24
C GLY A 241 24.70 14.34 -1.21
N LEU A 242 24.45 15.47 -0.55
CA LEU A 242 23.13 16.13 -0.52
C LEU A 242 22.69 16.60 -1.92
N LEU A 243 23.59 17.21 -2.69
CA LEU A 243 23.30 17.69 -4.05
C LEU A 243 23.03 16.52 -5.00
N CYS A 244 23.81 15.44 -4.92
CA CYS A 244 23.56 14.23 -5.69
C CYS A 244 22.23 13.56 -5.30
N GLY A 245 21.93 13.52 -3.99
CA GLY A 245 20.64 13.03 -3.48
C GLY A 245 19.45 13.83 -3.99
N LEU A 246 19.56 15.15 -3.95
CA LEU A 246 18.53 16.07 -4.44
C LEU A 246 18.36 15.95 -5.96
N ALA A 247 19.44 16.00 -6.73
CA ALA A 247 19.41 15.91 -8.19
C ALA A 247 18.83 14.55 -8.64
N GLY A 248 19.24 13.46 -8.00
CA GLY A 248 18.69 12.13 -8.25
C GLY A 248 17.20 12.03 -7.94
N ALA A 249 16.75 12.60 -6.81
CA ALA A 249 15.34 12.61 -6.43
C ALA A 249 14.49 13.45 -7.41
N VAL A 250 14.97 14.64 -7.81
CA VAL A 250 14.28 15.49 -8.80
C VAL A 250 14.19 14.76 -10.15
N GLY A 251 15.28 14.15 -10.62
CA GLY A 251 15.27 13.35 -11.84
C GLY A 251 14.29 12.17 -11.77
N ALA A 252 14.24 11.48 -10.64
CA ALA A 252 13.29 10.39 -10.39
C ALA A 252 11.82 10.87 -10.43
N ILE A 253 11.53 12.02 -9.83
CA ILE A 253 10.20 12.64 -9.86
C ILE A 253 9.78 13.00 -11.29
N ILE A 254 10.69 13.54 -12.09
CA ILE A 254 10.42 13.84 -13.51
C ILE A 254 10.09 12.56 -14.27
N LEU A 255 10.86 11.47 -14.09
CA LEU A 255 10.58 10.19 -14.72
C LEU A 255 9.25 9.58 -14.24
N LEU A 256 8.91 9.71 -12.95
CA LEU A 256 7.63 9.26 -12.41
C LEU A 256 6.45 10.06 -12.98
N LEU A 257 6.61 11.38 -13.17
CA LEU A 257 5.63 12.23 -13.83
C LEU A 257 5.41 11.80 -15.29
N LEU A 258 6.49 11.60 -16.04
CA LEU A 258 6.41 11.12 -17.42
C LEU A 258 5.74 9.74 -17.49
N GLY A 259 6.15 8.83 -16.63
CA GLY A 259 5.51 7.52 -16.52
C GLY A 259 4.01 7.65 -16.24
N ARG A 260 3.63 8.47 -15.26
CA ARG A 260 2.23 8.71 -14.93
C ARG A 260 1.43 9.22 -16.13
N THR A 261 1.91 10.22 -16.85
CA THR A 261 1.19 10.80 -18.02
C THR A 261 1.03 9.80 -19.15
N LEU A 262 1.99 8.91 -19.35
CA LEU A 262 1.96 7.88 -20.39
C LEU A 262 1.02 6.71 -20.03
N PHE A 263 0.98 6.29 -18.75
CA PHE A 263 0.22 5.12 -18.32
C PHE A 263 -1.19 5.44 -17.82
N MET A 264 -1.48 6.70 -17.43
CA MET A 264 -2.81 7.10 -16.95
C MET A 264 -3.94 6.79 -17.95
N PRO A 265 -3.80 7.05 -19.27
CA PRO A 265 -4.82 6.71 -20.24
C PRO A 265 -5.13 5.20 -20.31
N LEU A 266 -4.13 4.36 -20.10
CA LEU A 266 -4.27 2.89 -20.11
C LEU A 266 -5.06 2.38 -18.91
N ILE A 267 -4.90 3.01 -17.74
CA ILE A 267 -5.58 2.64 -16.48
C ILE A 267 -7.07 2.99 -16.55
N HIS A 268 -7.43 4.09 -17.21
CA HIS A 268 -8.84 4.48 -17.39
C HIS A 268 -9.65 3.53 -18.28
N LEU A 269 -8.99 2.68 -19.08
CA LEU A 269 -9.64 1.64 -19.89
C LEU A 269 -10.02 0.41 -19.05
N THR A 270 -9.50 0.28 -17.85
CA THR A 270 -9.83 -0.79 -16.91
C THR A 270 -10.83 -0.28 -15.87
N SER A 271 -11.78 -1.13 -15.45
CA SER A 271 -12.85 -0.80 -14.47
C SER A 271 -12.35 -0.43 -13.06
N ALA A 272 -11.06 -0.12 -12.91
CA ALA A 272 -10.41 0.27 -11.65
C ALA A 272 -10.38 1.78 -11.41
N SER A 273 -11.26 2.54 -12.07
CA SER A 273 -11.33 4.02 -11.96
C SER A 273 -11.59 4.55 -10.55
N ASP A 274 -12.18 3.73 -9.67
CA ASP A 274 -12.51 4.13 -8.29
C ASP A 274 -11.36 3.92 -7.29
N VAL A 275 -10.24 3.35 -7.73
CA VAL A 275 -9.07 3.09 -6.88
C VAL A 275 -8.09 4.25 -7.00
N HIS A 276 -8.01 5.06 -5.95
CA HIS A 276 -7.12 6.21 -5.91
C HIS A 276 -5.82 5.87 -5.17
N ALA A 277 -4.69 5.96 -5.87
CA ALA A 277 -3.38 5.99 -5.23
C ALA A 277 -3.25 7.26 -4.35
N TRP A 278 -2.27 7.30 -3.48
CA TRP A 278 -1.94 8.49 -2.70
C TRP A 278 -1.80 9.73 -3.61
N PRO A 279 -2.17 10.93 -3.11
CA PRO A 279 -2.03 12.15 -3.89
C PRO A 279 -0.56 12.32 -4.32
N PHE A 280 -0.35 12.69 -5.58
CA PHE A 280 0.99 12.77 -6.17
C PHE A 280 1.94 13.68 -5.39
N GLY A 281 1.42 14.75 -4.77
CA GLY A 281 2.21 15.63 -3.90
C GLY A 281 2.87 14.91 -2.72
N LEU A 282 2.20 13.92 -2.13
CA LEU A 282 2.73 13.12 -1.05
C LEU A 282 3.84 12.18 -1.55
N HIS A 283 3.72 11.63 -2.76
CA HIS A 283 4.79 10.85 -3.41
C HIS A 283 6.05 11.70 -3.63
N VAL A 284 5.88 12.92 -4.14
CA VAL A 284 6.98 13.87 -4.34
C VAL A 284 7.68 14.15 -3.02
N LEU A 285 6.93 14.37 -1.95
CA LEU A 285 7.48 14.67 -0.62
C LEU A 285 8.26 13.48 -0.06
N VAL A 286 7.74 12.25 -0.20
CA VAL A 286 8.42 11.03 0.24
C VAL A 286 9.71 10.80 -0.55
N VAL A 287 9.69 10.94 -1.88
CA VAL A 287 10.88 10.74 -2.73
C VAL A 287 11.92 11.80 -2.46
N LEU A 288 11.56 13.09 -2.33
CA LEU A 288 12.49 14.15 -1.96
C LEU A 288 13.08 13.96 -0.58
N GLY A 289 12.24 13.64 0.41
CA GLY A 289 12.69 13.38 1.77
C GLY A 289 13.65 12.19 1.85
N ALA A 290 13.33 11.10 1.15
CA ALA A 290 14.20 9.93 1.07
C ALA A 290 15.52 10.24 0.36
N GLY A 291 15.51 10.99 -0.75
CA GLY A 291 16.73 11.40 -1.47
C GLY A 291 17.65 12.25 -0.63
N LEU A 292 17.11 13.22 0.10
CA LEU A 292 17.89 14.04 1.04
C LEU A 292 18.42 13.20 2.21
N ALA A 293 17.62 12.31 2.76
CA ALA A 293 18.02 11.43 3.84
C ALA A 293 19.15 10.47 3.41
N LEU A 294 19.04 9.88 2.22
CA LEU A 294 20.06 9.02 1.64
C LEU A 294 21.37 9.77 1.35
N GLY A 295 21.26 10.98 0.77
CA GLY A 295 22.43 11.84 0.52
C GLY A 295 23.14 12.20 1.82
N ALA A 296 22.40 12.58 2.86
CA ALA A 296 22.97 12.89 4.19
C ALA A 296 23.53 11.64 4.90
N ALA A 297 22.79 10.52 4.90
CA ALA A 297 23.20 9.29 5.56
C ALA A 297 24.41 8.64 4.86
N GLY A 298 24.39 8.56 3.53
CA GLY A 298 25.49 7.98 2.73
C GLY A 298 26.77 8.76 2.91
N SER A 299 26.71 10.10 2.86
CA SER A 299 27.86 10.96 3.11
C SER A 299 28.34 10.89 4.56
N GLY A 300 27.42 10.97 5.53
CA GLY A 300 27.75 10.95 6.95
C GLY A 300 28.39 9.65 7.43
N LEU A 301 27.84 8.50 7.02
CA LEU A 301 28.38 7.17 7.36
C LEU A 301 29.78 6.95 6.77
N THR A 302 29.95 7.28 5.48
CA THR A 302 31.22 7.12 4.77
C THR A 302 32.31 7.95 5.40
N ILE A 303 32.02 9.21 5.70
CA ILE A 303 32.98 10.16 6.28
C ILE A 303 33.39 9.72 7.69
N ARG A 304 32.45 9.25 8.53
CA ARG A 304 32.78 8.74 9.88
C ARG A 304 33.74 7.56 9.83
N ARG A 305 33.55 6.65 8.88
CA ARG A 305 34.31 5.40 8.81
C ARG A 305 35.69 5.59 8.17
N PHE A 306 35.87 6.50 7.23
CA PHE A 306 37.09 6.66 6.44
C PHE A 306 38.00 7.85 6.83
N LEU A 307 37.49 8.81 7.59
CA LEU A 307 38.27 9.92 8.12
C LEU A 307 38.64 9.80 9.61
N GLN A 308 38.44 8.60 10.19
CA GLN A 308 39.04 8.25 11.47
C GLN A 308 40.51 7.78 11.23
N VAL A 309 41.39 8.72 10.86
CA VAL A 309 42.83 8.62 10.98
C VAL A 309 43.31 9.87 11.70
#